data_9122094a93b3fb725f7bef17671a442f
#
_entry.id   9122094a93b3fb725f7bef17671a442f
#
_cell.length_a   1.000
_cell.length_b   1.000
_cell.length_c   1.000
_cell.angle_alpha   90.00
_cell.angle_beta   90.00
_cell.angle_gamma   90.00
#
_symmetry.space_group_name_H-M   'P 1'
#
loop_
_entity.id
_entity.type
_entity.pdbx_description
1 polymer ?
#
loop_
_entity_poly.entity_id
_entity_poly.type
_entity_poly.pdbx_seq_one_letter_code
_entity_poly.pdbx_strand_id
1 'polypeptide(L)'
;MELKIVGSTRIDKYLWAARFYKTRSLASDEISKGRIKLNGQVAKASRDVKAGDQIELLRTGLVTVINVLQISEQRGGAPQAKTLYAETAESVAAREKAQDIRRFTHEPATSMTQGRPTKRNRRSLDEARGGSANWNDRWSAKV
;
A
#
# COMPACT_ATOMS: atom_id res chain seq x y z
N MET A 1 -28.88 -4.32 5.64
CA MET A 1 -28.60 -5.59 4.94
C MET A 1 -27.77 -6.46 5.86
N GLU A 2 -28.28 -7.59 6.24
CA GLU A 2 -27.52 -8.57 7.02
C GLU A 2 -26.55 -9.32 6.11
N LEU A 3 -25.30 -9.45 6.54
CA LEU A 3 -24.33 -10.26 5.80
C LEU A 3 -24.69 -11.74 5.95
N LYS A 4 -24.79 -12.43 4.84
CA LYS A 4 -24.92 -13.89 4.86
C LYS A 4 -23.61 -14.50 5.35
N ILE A 5 -23.61 -14.96 6.58
CA ILE A 5 -22.48 -15.64 7.20
C ILE A 5 -22.46 -17.10 6.70
N VAL A 6 -21.29 -17.54 6.25
CA VAL A 6 -21.06 -18.90 5.77
C VAL A 6 -19.88 -19.53 6.54
N GLY A 7 -19.80 -20.85 6.57
CA GLY A 7 -18.74 -21.54 7.31
C GLY A 7 -17.36 -21.46 6.68
N SER A 8 -17.28 -21.38 5.35
CA SER A 8 -16.03 -21.20 4.59
C SER A 8 -16.31 -20.57 3.24
N THR A 9 -15.32 -19.91 2.67
CA THR A 9 -15.35 -19.37 1.30
C THR A 9 -13.93 -19.28 0.75
N ARG A 10 -13.83 -19.14 -0.57
CA ARG A 10 -12.53 -18.96 -1.24
C ARG A 10 -11.88 -17.66 -0.79
N ILE A 11 -10.57 -17.67 -0.64
CA ILE A 11 -9.80 -16.53 -0.15
C ILE A 11 -9.94 -15.28 -1.06
N ASP A 12 -10.02 -15.46 -2.38
CA ASP A 12 -10.23 -14.37 -3.34
C ASP A 12 -11.58 -13.65 -3.08
N LYS A 13 -12.62 -14.42 -2.81
CA LYS A 13 -13.96 -13.92 -2.52
C LYS A 13 -14.03 -13.26 -1.14
N TYR A 14 -13.40 -13.85 -0.14
CA TYR A 14 -13.31 -13.30 1.21
C TYR A 14 -12.62 -11.93 1.23
N LEU A 15 -11.45 -11.81 0.61
CA LEU A 15 -10.69 -10.56 0.57
C LEU A 15 -11.43 -9.43 -0.15
N TRP A 16 -12.22 -9.77 -1.17
CA TRP A 16 -13.12 -8.82 -1.81
C TRP A 16 -14.30 -8.44 -0.93
N ALA A 17 -14.95 -9.40 -0.25
CA ALA A 17 -16.06 -9.15 0.67
C ALA A 17 -15.62 -8.30 1.88
N ALA A 18 -14.46 -8.57 2.45
CA ALA A 18 -13.84 -7.81 3.53
C ALA A 18 -13.24 -6.46 3.09
N ARG A 19 -13.39 -6.07 1.80
CA ARG A 19 -13.00 -4.79 1.22
C ARG A 19 -11.49 -4.51 1.19
N PHE A 20 -10.65 -5.54 1.29
CA PHE A 20 -9.20 -5.37 1.08
C PHE A 20 -8.87 -5.04 -0.36
N TYR A 21 -9.64 -5.59 -1.31
CA TYR A 21 -9.49 -5.31 -2.74
C TYR A 21 -10.81 -4.83 -3.36
N LYS A 22 -10.68 -4.01 -4.39
CA LYS A 22 -11.83 -3.43 -5.10
C LYS A 22 -12.60 -4.50 -5.88
N THR A 23 -11.89 -5.45 -6.48
CA THR A 23 -12.46 -6.54 -7.29
C THR A 23 -11.85 -7.89 -6.88
N ARG A 24 -12.56 -8.99 -7.18
CA ARG A 24 -12.04 -10.36 -6.97
C ARG A 24 -10.83 -10.65 -7.84
N SER A 25 -10.80 -10.12 -9.07
CA SER A 25 -9.65 -10.27 -9.97
C SER A 25 -8.38 -9.70 -9.35
N LEU A 26 -8.44 -8.49 -8.80
CA LEU A 26 -7.30 -7.89 -8.09
C LEU A 26 -6.86 -8.72 -6.88
N ALA A 27 -7.79 -9.30 -6.13
CA ALA A 27 -7.44 -10.21 -5.03
C ALA A 27 -6.72 -11.45 -5.56
N SER A 28 -7.23 -12.06 -6.62
CA SER A 28 -6.63 -13.24 -7.26
C SER A 28 -5.22 -12.94 -7.80
N ASP A 29 -5.02 -11.79 -8.43
CA ASP A 29 -3.72 -11.35 -8.96
C ASP A 29 -2.68 -11.17 -7.84
N GLU A 30 -3.07 -10.55 -6.73
CA GLU A 30 -2.17 -10.36 -5.58
C GLU A 30 -1.86 -11.68 -4.86
N ILE A 31 -2.80 -12.61 -4.82
CA ILE A 31 -2.58 -13.98 -4.34
C ILE A 31 -1.57 -14.70 -5.25
N SER A 32 -1.74 -14.60 -6.57
CA SER A 32 -0.85 -15.23 -7.55
C SER A 32 0.58 -14.70 -7.48
N LYS A 33 0.75 -13.44 -7.10
CA LYS A 33 2.06 -12.82 -6.84
C LYS A 33 2.72 -13.29 -5.54
N GLY A 34 2.08 -14.16 -4.77
CA GLY A 34 2.58 -14.66 -3.48
C GLY A 34 2.57 -13.63 -2.34
N ARG A 35 1.81 -12.55 -2.48
CA ARG A 35 1.73 -11.46 -1.49
C ARG A 35 0.75 -11.76 -0.36
N ILE A 36 0.03 -12.87 -0.43
CA ILE A 36 -0.97 -13.27 0.54
C ILE A 36 -0.62 -14.66 1.06
N LYS A 37 -0.56 -14.77 2.38
CA LYS A 37 -0.36 -16.04 3.06
C LYS A 37 -1.56 -16.35 3.93
N LEU A 38 -1.89 -17.63 4.04
CA LEU A 38 -2.90 -18.18 4.92
C LEU A 38 -2.22 -19.12 5.91
N ASN A 39 -2.32 -18.80 7.19
CA ASN A 39 -1.67 -19.58 8.27
C ASN A 39 -0.15 -19.78 8.01
N GLY A 40 0.55 -18.74 7.55
CA GLY A 40 1.98 -18.75 7.25
C GLY A 40 2.37 -19.37 5.91
N GLN A 41 1.43 -19.94 5.14
CA GLN A 41 1.68 -20.54 3.83
C GLN A 41 1.15 -19.65 2.71
N VAL A 42 1.90 -19.58 1.59
CA VAL A 42 1.43 -18.86 0.41
C VAL A 42 0.10 -19.43 -0.05
N ALA A 43 -0.91 -18.57 -0.12
CA ALA A 43 -2.26 -18.97 -0.49
C ALA A 43 -2.40 -19.15 -2.01
N LYS A 44 -3.31 -20.05 -2.40
CA LYS A 44 -3.85 -20.11 -3.76
C LYS A 44 -5.24 -19.46 -3.77
N ALA A 45 -5.64 -18.81 -4.87
CA ALA A 45 -6.93 -18.10 -4.96
C ALA A 45 -8.15 -18.98 -4.69
N SER A 46 -8.03 -20.28 -4.96
CA SER A 46 -9.08 -21.28 -4.73
C SER A 46 -9.10 -21.85 -3.30
N ARG A 47 -8.12 -21.46 -2.45
CA ARG A 47 -8.04 -21.98 -1.08
C ARG A 47 -9.19 -21.44 -0.24
N ASP A 48 -9.82 -22.33 0.51
CA ASP A 48 -10.89 -21.97 1.43
C ASP A 48 -10.33 -21.36 2.72
N VAL A 49 -11.02 -20.35 3.20
CA VAL A 49 -10.78 -19.66 4.47
C VAL A 49 -11.93 -19.95 5.41
N LYS A 50 -11.61 -20.15 6.68
CA LYS A 50 -12.57 -20.40 7.78
C LYS A 50 -12.39 -19.34 8.87
N ALA A 51 -13.40 -19.20 9.71
CA ALA A 51 -13.28 -18.40 10.93
C ALA A 51 -12.18 -18.97 11.83
N GLY A 52 -11.32 -18.10 12.37
CA GLY A 52 -10.15 -18.49 13.15
C GLY A 52 -8.85 -18.59 12.33
N ASP A 53 -8.91 -18.53 11.00
CA ASP A 53 -7.69 -18.48 10.18
C ASP A 53 -6.99 -17.14 10.28
N GLN A 54 -5.67 -17.15 10.09
CA GLN A 54 -4.83 -15.96 10.03
C GLN A 54 -4.41 -15.69 8.59
N ILE A 55 -4.58 -14.45 8.14
CA ILE A 55 -4.19 -14.01 6.80
C ILE A 55 -3.15 -12.91 6.92
N GLU A 56 -2.02 -13.09 6.24
CA GLU A 56 -0.98 -12.08 6.06
C GLU A 56 -1.10 -11.46 4.67
N LEU A 57 -1.15 -10.14 4.61
CA LEU A 57 -1.31 -9.35 3.39
C LEU A 57 -0.12 -8.42 3.24
N LEU A 58 0.68 -8.59 2.19
CA LEU A 58 1.75 -7.66 1.84
C LEU A 58 1.18 -6.54 0.95
N ARG A 59 1.01 -5.35 1.52
CA ARG A 59 0.51 -4.16 0.81
C ARG A 59 1.47 -3.00 0.95
N THR A 60 1.84 -2.39 -0.16
CA THR A 60 2.74 -1.21 -0.17
C THR A 60 4.02 -1.36 0.67
N GLY A 61 4.60 -2.55 0.69
CA GLY A 61 5.80 -2.86 1.47
C GLY A 61 5.57 -3.14 2.96
N LEU A 62 4.32 -3.14 3.41
CA LEU A 62 3.95 -3.46 4.80
C LEU A 62 3.16 -4.76 4.84
N VAL A 63 3.47 -5.58 5.83
CA VAL A 63 2.72 -6.80 6.12
C VAL A 63 1.60 -6.44 7.10
N THR A 64 0.37 -6.69 6.69
CA THR A 64 -0.82 -6.58 7.54
C THR A 64 -1.28 -7.98 7.91
N VAL A 65 -1.37 -8.27 9.19
CA VAL A 65 -1.82 -9.57 9.70
C VAL A 65 -3.21 -9.42 10.30
N ILE A 66 -4.14 -10.23 9.82
CA ILE A 66 -5.53 -10.23 10.25
C ILE A 66 -5.97 -11.63 10.70
N ASN A 67 -6.81 -11.68 11.70
CA ASN A 67 -7.52 -12.87 12.12
C ASN A 67 -8.93 -12.83 11.56
N VAL A 68 -9.36 -13.92 10.94
CA VAL A 68 -10.70 -14.07 10.38
C VAL A 68 -11.69 -14.33 11.50
N LEU A 69 -12.65 -13.42 11.69
CA LEU A 69 -13.71 -13.58 12.70
C LEU A 69 -14.96 -14.24 12.11
N GLN A 70 -15.41 -13.73 10.97
CA GLN A 70 -16.61 -14.18 10.29
C GLN A 70 -16.37 -14.27 8.79
N ILE A 71 -17.12 -15.10 8.12
CA ILE A 71 -17.02 -15.29 6.68
C ILE A 71 -18.30 -14.86 6.00
N SER A 72 -18.15 -13.97 5.02
CA SER A 72 -19.25 -13.57 4.15
C SER A 72 -18.85 -13.70 2.69
N GLU A 73 -19.78 -14.14 1.88
CA GLU A 73 -19.65 -14.17 0.44
C GLU A 73 -20.13 -12.89 -0.24
N GLN A 74 -20.75 -12.02 0.51
CA GLN A 74 -21.30 -10.76 0.02
C GLN A 74 -20.45 -9.58 0.46
N ARG A 75 -20.29 -8.62 -0.43
CA ARG A 75 -19.61 -7.37 -0.12
C ARG A 75 -20.60 -6.41 0.51
N GLY A 76 -20.50 -6.25 1.83
CA GLY A 76 -21.28 -5.29 2.60
C GLY A 76 -20.69 -3.87 2.61
N GLY A 77 -21.28 -3.00 3.42
CA GLY A 77 -20.74 -1.68 3.74
C GLY A 77 -19.40 -1.76 4.49
N ALA A 78 -18.71 -0.62 4.63
CA ALA A 78 -17.43 -0.58 5.36
C ALA A 78 -17.56 -0.99 6.84
N PRO A 79 -18.61 -0.61 7.59
CA PRO A 79 -18.79 -1.07 8.96
C PRO A 79 -18.95 -2.59 9.05
N GLN A 80 -19.73 -3.18 8.14
CA GLN A 80 -19.95 -4.62 8.08
C GLN A 80 -18.68 -5.39 7.69
N ALA A 81 -17.88 -4.86 6.78
CA ALA A 81 -16.61 -5.48 6.41
C ALA A 81 -15.62 -5.55 7.58
N LYS A 82 -15.64 -4.55 8.47
CA LYS A 82 -14.80 -4.53 9.68
C LYS A 82 -15.18 -5.61 10.70
N THR A 83 -16.39 -6.14 10.69
CA THR A 83 -16.78 -7.22 11.59
C THR A 83 -16.30 -8.59 11.12
N LEU A 84 -15.85 -8.71 9.87
CA LEU A 84 -15.38 -9.97 9.30
C LEU A 84 -13.97 -10.35 9.77
N TYR A 85 -13.17 -9.37 10.20
CA TYR A 85 -11.78 -9.59 10.61
C TYR A 85 -11.36 -8.70 11.77
N ALA A 86 -10.31 -9.11 12.46
CA ALA A 86 -9.59 -8.27 13.43
C ALA A 86 -8.12 -8.17 13.01
N GLU A 87 -7.59 -6.95 12.92
CA GLU A 87 -6.16 -6.73 12.69
C GLU A 87 -5.38 -7.00 13.98
N THR A 88 -4.23 -7.66 13.90
CA THR A 88 -3.40 -7.93 15.07
C THR A 88 -2.74 -6.65 15.59
N ALA A 89 -2.54 -6.55 16.91
CA ALA A 89 -1.91 -5.39 17.55
C ALA A 89 -0.51 -5.11 16.98
N GLU A 90 0.25 -6.15 16.66
CA GLU A 90 1.57 -6.05 16.06
C GLU A 90 1.51 -5.42 14.65
N SER A 91 0.53 -5.79 13.85
CA SER A 91 0.30 -5.23 12.52
C SER A 91 -0.07 -3.74 12.60
N VAL A 92 -0.93 -3.37 13.52
CA VAL A 92 -1.31 -1.97 13.77
C VAL A 92 -0.10 -1.15 14.17
N ALA A 93 0.69 -1.62 15.15
CA ALA A 93 1.89 -0.94 15.61
C ALA A 93 2.95 -0.80 14.49
N ALA A 94 3.15 -1.82 13.67
CA ALA A 94 4.06 -1.75 12.53
C ALA A 94 3.61 -0.72 11.48
N ARG A 95 2.30 -0.63 11.23
CA ARG A 95 1.72 0.36 10.32
C ARG A 95 1.90 1.78 10.84
N GLU A 96 1.66 2.01 12.13
CA GLU A 96 1.83 3.33 12.77
C GLU A 96 3.29 3.77 12.70
N LYS A 97 4.24 2.90 13.08
CA LYS A 97 5.69 3.17 12.96
C LYS A 97 6.10 3.52 11.53
N ALA A 98 5.61 2.77 10.55
CA ALA A 98 5.92 3.04 9.15
C ALA A 98 5.31 4.37 8.66
N GLN A 99 4.14 4.74 9.16
CA GLN A 99 3.51 6.02 8.86
C GLN A 99 4.30 7.18 9.47
N ASP A 100 4.79 7.04 10.70
CA ASP A 100 5.62 8.05 11.34
C ASP A 100 6.96 8.22 10.63
N ILE A 101 7.63 7.13 10.29
CA ILE A 101 8.86 7.16 9.48
C ILE A 101 8.62 7.93 8.17
N ARG A 102 7.52 7.67 7.46
CA ARG A 102 7.18 8.38 6.23
C ARG A 102 6.93 9.88 6.45
N ARG A 103 6.35 10.28 7.57
CA ARG A 103 6.15 11.70 7.92
C ARG A 103 7.46 12.41 8.16
N PHE A 104 8.43 11.74 8.81
CA PHE A 104 9.74 12.31 9.10
C PHE A 104 10.72 12.23 7.92
N THR A 105 10.57 11.25 7.05
CA THR A 105 11.41 11.04 5.87
C THR A 105 10.77 11.62 4.61
N HIS A 106 10.06 12.75 4.73
CA HIS A 106 9.51 13.43 3.57
C HIS A 106 10.65 14.03 2.75
N GLU A 107 11.07 13.32 1.71
CA GLU A 107 12.08 13.82 0.78
C GLU A 107 11.55 15.08 0.08
N PRO A 108 12.32 16.20 0.09
CA PRO A 108 11.92 17.43 -0.60
C PRO A 108 11.60 17.23 -2.08
N ALA A 109 12.20 16.21 -2.71
CA ALA A 109 11.95 15.84 -4.09
C ALA A 109 10.52 15.34 -4.35
N THR A 110 9.87 14.70 -3.38
CA THR A 110 8.46 14.26 -3.51
C THR A 110 7.46 15.39 -3.29
N SER A 111 7.86 16.52 -2.71
CA SER A 111 7.02 17.70 -2.58
C SER A 111 6.95 18.52 -3.88
N MET A 112 7.77 18.21 -4.89
CA MET A 112 7.66 18.80 -6.23
C MET A 112 6.47 18.17 -6.96
N THR A 113 5.28 18.54 -6.56
CA THR A 113 4.00 18.11 -7.17
C THR A 113 3.75 18.72 -8.55
N GLN A 114 4.63 19.57 -9.01
CA GLN A 114 4.48 20.26 -10.28
C GLN A 114 5.65 19.87 -11.19
N GLY A 115 5.35 19.21 -12.28
CA GLY A 115 6.23 18.80 -13.36
C GLY A 115 7.49 19.64 -13.62
N ARG A 116 7.98 19.67 -14.84
CA ARG A 116 9.22 20.37 -15.20
C ARG A 116 9.25 21.82 -14.67
N PRO A 117 10.30 22.25 -13.92
CA PRO A 117 10.39 23.59 -13.36
C PRO A 117 10.18 24.66 -14.42
N THR A 118 9.37 25.67 -14.10
CA THR A 118 9.15 26.79 -15.00
C THR A 118 10.43 27.61 -15.19
N LYS A 119 10.49 28.43 -16.25
CA LYS A 119 11.64 29.29 -16.53
C LYS A 119 11.97 30.23 -15.35
N ARG A 120 10.95 30.66 -14.62
CA ARG A 120 11.07 31.47 -13.40
C ARG A 120 11.74 30.68 -12.26
N ASN A 121 11.30 29.44 -12.04
CA ASN A 121 11.86 28.60 -10.98
C ASN A 121 13.32 28.22 -11.24
N ARG A 122 13.71 28.06 -12.52
CA ARG A 122 15.11 27.82 -12.87
C ARG A 122 15.98 29.05 -12.56
N ARG A 123 15.51 30.25 -12.89
CA ARG A 123 16.26 31.50 -12.60
C ARG A 123 16.47 31.66 -11.10
N SER A 124 15.41 31.43 -10.27
CA SER A 124 15.55 31.54 -8.82
C SER A 124 16.47 30.47 -8.23
N LEU A 125 16.51 29.26 -8.80
CA LEU A 125 17.45 28.22 -8.42
C LEU A 125 18.90 28.58 -8.81
N ASP A 126 19.10 29.18 -9.98
CA ASP A 126 20.43 29.64 -10.44
C ASP A 126 20.94 30.80 -9.59
N GLU A 127 20.06 31.73 -9.21
CA GLU A 127 20.38 32.82 -8.28
C GLU A 127 20.72 32.27 -6.86
N ALA A 128 19.98 31.31 -6.35
CA ALA A 128 20.25 30.69 -5.05
C ALA A 128 21.55 29.87 -5.04
N ARG A 129 21.99 29.34 -6.17
CA ARG A 129 23.29 28.66 -6.34
C ARG A 129 24.47 29.60 -6.50
N GLY A 130 24.27 30.92 -6.34
CA GLY A 130 25.36 31.90 -6.37
C GLY A 130 25.78 32.34 -7.76
N GLY A 131 24.81 32.58 -8.62
CA GLY A 131 25.05 33.19 -9.94
C GLY A 131 25.99 32.38 -10.81
N SER A 132 25.58 31.99 -11.99
CA SER A 132 26.33 31.15 -12.90
C SER A 132 27.82 31.53 -12.93
N ALA A 133 28.65 30.62 -12.48
CA ALA A 133 30.05 30.63 -12.95
C ALA A 133 29.98 30.67 -14.48
N ASN A 134 30.48 31.76 -15.04
CA ASN A 134 30.37 32.06 -16.45
C ASN A 134 30.99 30.92 -17.25
N TRP A 135 30.17 30.09 -17.90
CA TRP A 135 30.60 28.92 -18.67
C TRP A 135 31.65 29.31 -19.74
N ASN A 136 31.67 30.55 -20.16
CA ASN A 136 32.61 31.08 -21.15
C ASN A 136 34.05 31.21 -20.58
N ASP A 137 34.25 31.40 -19.28
CA ASP A 137 35.58 31.52 -18.69
C ASP A 137 36.33 30.17 -18.63
N ARG A 138 35.62 29.07 -18.76
CA ARG A 138 36.20 27.72 -18.67
C ARG A 138 36.89 27.30 -19.98
N TRP A 139 36.59 27.93 -21.11
CA TRP A 139 37.08 27.58 -22.44
C TRP A 139 37.99 28.65 -23.04
N SER A 140 38.26 29.77 -22.35
CA SER A 140 39.24 30.73 -22.71
C SER A 140 40.65 30.20 -22.38
N ALA A 141 41.15 29.30 -23.21
CA ALA A 141 42.54 28.96 -23.18
C ALA A 141 43.31 30.24 -23.50
N LYS A 142 44.02 30.78 -22.52
CA LYS A 142 44.99 31.85 -22.76
C LYS A 142 46.10 31.23 -23.63
N VAL A 143 46.17 31.70 -24.87
CA VAL A 143 47.34 31.54 -25.73
C VAL A 143 48.43 32.46 -25.19
#